data_d9ac6ff081d4796759ca6f2c4c7f24ef
#
_entry.id   d9ac6ff081d4796759ca6f2c4c7f24ef
#
_cell.length_a   1.000
_cell.length_b   1.000
_cell.length_c   1.000
_cell.angle_alpha   90.00
_cell.angle_beta   90.00
_cell.angle_gamma   90.00
#
_symmetry.space_group_name_H-M   'P 1'
#
loop_
_entity.id
_entity.type
_entity.pdbx_description
1 polymer ?
#
loop_
_entity_poly.entity_id
_entity_poly.type
_entity_poly.pdbx_seq_one_letter_code
_entity_poly.pdbx_strand_id
1 'polypeptide(L)'
;MRESGKKAGAFTIHILRPFPSKEIAEICKNAEVIIVAERQDSYGSNGGNMSKEIKSAFYDFKTKGEVLTRIFGLGGRDFYVDDAIEMFEHGFKAVDLGEIKRFDYYGHYCGNGGKIEKYFEPVTEENGDNGITVEEKDDKLIVKGVNIKKLASMPKRVVAGHGACPGCGIPVNLNLLSKGLKGNVVFLFQTGCGMVVTTAYPKTAFNVNFIHNLFQNGAATLSGIVEMYKQKQRKGEMASGKITFVMVSGDGGLDIGLGSALGAAIRNHNMIIFEYDNGGYMNTGYQLSYSTPLGAKSATSHVGKDQSGKSFLQKDNPQLFADTGIPYVATVSESNVTDFIKKVAKAQYYADNYGTAYIKAISACPLNWGDYGKYERIVADKGVKSCYHPLYEVERGITTINYNPELKNEKIPVADFLGAMGRTKHLLNPEFSEILSEMQKNIDLKWEKLKAKAENSIL
;
A
#
# COMPACT_ATOMS: atom_id res chain seq x y z
N MET A 1 21.37 -16.90 28.83
CA MET A 1 21.16 -16.23 30.15
C MET A 1 21.35 -17.19 31.32
N ARG A 2 20.57 -18.25 31.48
CA ARG A 2 20.72 -19.18 32.62
C ARG A 2 22.08 -19.90 32.66
N GLU A 3 22.59 -20.31 31.50
CA GLU A 3 23.92 -20.89 31.36
C GLU A 3 25.07 -19.96 31.79
N SER A 4 24.84 -18.64 31.73
CA SER A 4 25.78 -17.62 32.24
C SER A 4 25.53 -17.26 33.71
N GLY A 5 24.75 -18.06 34.45
CA GLY A 5 24.48 -17.86 35.89
C GLY A 5 23.42 -16.81 36.22
N LYS A 6 22.78 -16.17 35.22
CA LYS A 6 21.77 -15.14 35.44
C LYS A 6 20.39 -15.77 35.68
N LYS A 7 19.67 -15.27 36.69
CA LYS A 7 18.29 -15.68 36.99
C LYS A 7 17.33 -15.04 35.99
N ALA A 8 16.96 -15.77 34.95
CA ALA A 8 16.05 -15.30 33.91
C ALA A 8 15.00 -16.37 33.57
N GLY A 9 13.82 -15.92 33.21
CA GLY A 9 12.70 -16.75 32.72
C GLY A 9 11.94 -16.06 31.63
N ALA A 10 11.26 -16.82 30.78
CA ALA A 10 10.37 -16.29 29.77
C ALA A 10 9.08 -17.14 29.73
N PHE A 11 7.96 -16.51 29.42
CA PHE A 11 6.71 -17.18 29.17
C PHE A 11 5.92 -16.43 28.09
N THR A 12 4.99 -17.11 27.45
CA THR A 12 4.10 -16.54 26.44
C THR A 12 2.65 -16.66 26.90
N ILE A 13 1.89 -15.58 26.78
CA ILE A 13 0.48 -15.55 27.12
C ILE A 13 -0.31 -15.95 25.87
N HIS A 14 -1.08 -17.05 25.95
CA HIS A 14 -1.89 -17.56 24.84
C HIS A 14 -3.36 -17.15 24.94
N ILE A 15 -3.84 -16.73 26.12
CA ILE A 15 -5.23 -16.33 26.37
C ILE A 15 -5.26 -14.85 26.69
N LEU A 16 -5.81 -14.05 25.77
CA LEU A 16 -5.92 -12.60 25.97
C LEU A 16 -7.24 -12.21 26.65
N ARG A 17 -8.29 -13.01 26.50
CA ARG A 17 -9.62 -12.79 27.12
C ARG A 17 -10.28 -14.12 27.51
N PRO A 18 -10.66 -14.31 28.76
CA PRO A 18 -10.33 -13.43 29.91
C PRO A 18 -8.82 -13.41 30.17
N PHE A 19 -8.29 -12.26 30.60
CA PHE A 19 -6.86 -12.15 30.87
C PHE A 19 -6.50 -12.86 32.17
N PRO A 20 -5.47 -13.72 32.21
CA PRO A 20 -5.12 -14.53 33.38
C PRO A 20 -4.29 -13.70 34.39
N SER A 21 -4.88 -12.63 34.91
CA SER A 21 -4.19 -11.64 35.75
C SER A 21 -3.59 -12.25 37.03
N LYS A 22 -4.34 -13.16 37.70
CA LYS A 22 -3.90 -13.80 38.95
C LYS A 22 -2.70 -14.71 38.71
N GLU A 23 -2.75 -15.52 37.66
CA GLU A 23 -1.68 -16.46 37.28
C GLU A 23 -0.40 -15.71 36.90
N ILE A 24 -0.54 -14.62 36.15
CA ILE A 24 0.60 -13.78 35.75
C ILE A 24 1.23 -13.10 36.99
N ALA A 25 0.41 -12.56 37.86
CA ALA A 25 0.88 -11.94 39.11
C ALA A 25 1.64 -12.96 39.98
N GLU A 26 1.14 -14.19 40.07
CA GLU A 26 1.79 -15.27 40.82
C GLU A 26 3.11 -15.73 40.18
N ILE A 27 3.17 -15.90 38.84
CA ILE A 27 4.39 -16.27 38.13
C ILE A 27 5.47 -15.19 38.32
N CYS A 28 5.07 -13.92 38.31
CA CYS A 28 5.99 -12.78 38.37
C CYS A 28 6.31 -12.27 39.78
N LYS A 29 5.73 -12.87 40.84
CA LYS A 29 5.80 -12.34 42.22
C LYS A 29 7.23 -12.12 42.76
N ASN A 30 8.22 -12.89 42.26
CA ASN A 30 9.60 -12.82 42.69
C ASN A 30 10.52 -12.16 41.64
N ALA A 31 9.97 -11.65 40.57
CA ALA A 31 10.75 -10.98 39.54
C ALA A 31 10.98 -9.50 39.91
N GLU A 32 12.21 -9.04 39.82
CA GLU A 32 12.57 -7.65 40.07
C GLU A 32 12.21 -6.77 38.89
N VAL A 33 12.39 -7.31 37.65
CA VAL A 33 12.04 -6.64 36.40
C VAL A 33 11.32 -7.61 35.46
N ILE A 34 10.27 -7.16 34.86
CA ILE A 34 9.53 -7.86 33.81
C ILE A 34 9.60 -7.04 32.53
N ILE A 35 10.09 -7.64 31.46
CA ILE A 35 10.11 -7.03 30.13
C ILE A 35 8.92 -7.59 29.34
N VAL A 36 7.99 -6.72 29.00
CA VAL A 36 6.89 -7.04 28.11
C VAL A 36 7.29 -6.68 26.68
N ALA A 37 7.62 -7.70 25.90
CA ALA A 37 7.97 -7.56 24.50
C ALA A 37 6.71 -7.77 23.65
N GLU A 38 6.25 -6.76 22.92
CA GLU A 38 5.05 -6.82 22.08
C GLU A 38 5.24 -6.07 20.75
N ARG A 39 4.52 -6.53 19.71
CA ARG A 39 4.61 -5.95 18.36
C ARG A 39 3.58 -4.88 18.08
N GLN A 40 2.80 -4.54 19.08
CA GLN A 40 1.73 -3.57 18.98
C GLN A 40 2.02 -2.39 19.89
N ASP A 41 1.89 -1.19 19.34
CA ASP A 41 1.79 0.04 20.11
C ASP A 41 0.35 0.56 20.11
N SER A 42 -0.04 1.20 21.20
CA SER A 42 -1.29 1.95 21.27
C SER A 42 -0.96 3.43 21.24
N TYR A 43 -1.27 4.10 20.15
CA TYR A 43 -0.94 5.50 19.92
C TYR A 43 -1.31 6.39 21.12
N GLY A 44 -0.32 7.18 21.57
CA GLY A 44 -0.49 8.08 22.71
C GLY A 44 -0.48 7.40 24.09
N SER A 45 -0.14 6.11 24.18
CA SER A 45 0.03 5.41 25.44
C SER A 45 1.42 4.81 25.56
N ASN A 46 1.86 4.53 26.81
CA ASN A 46 3.16 3.93 27.09
C ASN A 46 3.11 2.39 27.00
N GLY A 47 2.73 1.84 25.87
CA GLY A 47 2.69 0.42 25.58
C GLY A 47 1.45 -0.04 24.81
N GLY A 48 1.47 -1.28 24.36
CA GLY A 48 0.37 -1.94 23.71
C GLY A 48 -0.61 -2.60 24.68
N ASN A 49 -1.45 -3.49 24.18
CA ASN A 49 -2.49 -4.13 24.98
C ASN A 49 -1.91 -5.03 26.09
N MET A 50 -0.89 -5.82 25.77
CA MET A 50 -0.28 -6.75 26.73
C MET A 50 0.37 -6.01 27.90
N SER A 51 1.13 -4.96 27.64
CA SER A 51 1.75 -4.14 28.70
C SER A 51 0.73 -3.54 29.65
N LYS A 52 -0.42 -3.10 29.13
CA LYS A 52 -1.49 -2.51 29.95
C LYS A 52 -2.14 -3.53 30.85
N GLU A 53 -2.46 -4.71 30.31
CA GLU A 53 -3.06 -5.80 31.08
C GLU A 53 -2.12 -6.28 32.20
N ILE A 54 -0.83 -6.44 31.92
CA ILE A 54 0.15 -6.85 32.92
C ILE A 54 0.33 -5.77 34.01
N LYS A 55 0.39 -4.49 33.63
CA LYS A 55 0.46 -3.39 34.58
C LYS A 55 -0.79 -3.33 35.47
N SER A 56 -1.98 -3.55 34.90
CA SER A 56 -3.24 -3.64 35.64
C SER A 56 -3.22 -4.83 36.62
N ALA A 57 -2.81 -6.01 36.16
CA ALA A 57 -2.69 -7.19 37.02
C ALA A 57 -1.71 -6.96 38.17
N PHE A 58 -0.57 -6.32 37.91
CA PHE A 58 0.40 -6.01 38.96
C PHE A 58 -0.16 -5.05 40.00
N TYR A 59 -0.91 -4.05 39.57
CA TYR A 59 -1.57 -3.11 40.48
C TYR A 59 -2.63 -3.84 41.34
N ASP A 60 -3.49 -4.62 40.73
CA ASP A 60 -4.61 -5.32 41.42
C ASP A 60 -4.12 -6.35 42.44
N PHE A 61 -3.08 -7.11 42.09
CA PHE A 61 -2.48 -8.13 42.94
C PHE A 61 -1.29 -7.66 43.78
N LYS A 62 -0.98 -6.35 43.74
CA LYS A 62 0.13 -5.73 44.47
C LYS A 62 1.47 -6.44 44.23
N THR A 63 1.68 -6.93 43.03
CA THR A 63 2.92 -7.59 42.61
C THR A 63 4.05 -6.55 42.56
N LYS A 64 5.17 -6.88 43.21
CA LYS A 64 6.37 -6.05 43.18
C LYS A 64 7.15 -6.35 41.91
N GLY A 65 7.88 -5.38 41.40
CA GLY A 65 8.71 -5.52 40.20
C GLY A 65 8.40 -4.44 39.19
N GLU A 66 9.42 -4.00 38.49
CA GLU A 66 9.29 -2.98 37.46
C GLU A 66 8.85 -3.60 36.13
N VAL A 67 7.85 -3.02 35.51
CA VAL A 67 7.36 -3.45 34.19
C VAL A 67 7.95 -2.56 33.10
N LEU A 68 8.84 -3.12 32.31
CA LEU A 68 9.43 -2.46 31.14
C LEU A 68 8.69 -2.90 29.88
N THR A 69 8.23 -1.96 29.09
CA THR A 69 7.59 -2.21 27.79
C THR A 69 8.61 -2.04 26.67
N ARG A 70 8.72 -3.02 25.80
CA ARG A 70 9.54 -2.97 24.59
C ARG A 70 8.67 -3.30 23.38
N ILE A 71 8.43 -2.29 22.56
CA ILE A 71 7.73 -2.49 21.28
C ILE A 71 8.78 -2.90 20.25
N PHE A 72 8.63 -4.08 19.66
CA PHE A 72 9.58 -4.62 18.69
C PHE A 72 8.92 -5.01 17.37
N GLY A 73 9.72 -5.27 16.33
CA GLY A 73 9.26 -5.81 15.06
C GLY A 73 8.32 -4.90 14.25
N LEU A 74 8.25 -3.60 14.59
CA LEU A 74 7.54 -2.64 13.77
C LEU A 74 8.21 -2.47 12.41
N GLY A 75 7.40 -2.25 11.38
CA GLY A 75 7.90 -2.14 10.01
C GLY A 75 8.42 -3.46 9.42
N GLY A 76 8.03 -4.61 10.00
CA GLY A 76 8.42 -5.94 9.51
C GLY A 76 9.81 -6.40 9.93
N ARG A 77 10.44 -5.71 10.90
CA ARG A 77 11.74 -6.15 11.44
C ARG A 77 11.60 -7.52 12.12
N ASP A 78 12.51 -8.43 11.77
CA ASP A 78 12.63 -9.73 12.42
C ASP A 78 13.14 -9.59 13.87
N PHE A 79 12.88 -10.59 14.69
CA PHE A 79 13.31 -10.69 16.07
C PHE A 79 14.04 -12.01 16.25
N TYR A 80 15.33 -11.93 16.55
CA TYR A 80 16.23 -13.07 16.65
C TYR A 80 16.56 -13.37 18.11
N VAL A 81 17.24 -14.50 18.34
CA VAL A 81 17.70 -14.93 19.67
C VAL A 81 18.60 -13.85 20.31
N ASP A 82 19.47 -13.23 19.51
CA ASP A 82 20.38 -12.17 19.99
C ASP A 82 19.59 -10.94 20.48
N ASP A 83 18.48 -10.59 19.80
CA ASP A 83 17.59 -9.50 20.24
C ASP A 83 16.95 -9.83 21.61
N ALA A 84 16.53 -11.08 21.80
CA ALA A 84 16.00 -11.53 23.08
C ALA A 84 17.05 -11.47 24.20
N ILE A 85 18.28 -11.87 23.91
CA ILE A 85 19.42 -11.77 24.86
C ILE A 85 19.66 -10.32 25.24
N GLU A 86 19.71 -9.41 24.27
CA GLU A 86 19.89 -7.98 24.50
C GLU A 86 18.76 -7.38 25.34
N MET A 87 17.50 -7.77 25.10
CA MET A 87 16.38 -7.34 25.95
C MET A 87 16.55 -7.78 27.40
N PHE A 88 16.97 -9.02 27.65
CA PHE A 88 17.28 -9.47 29.02
C PHE A 88 18.41 -8.65 29.65
N GLU A 89 19.45 -8.33 28.89
CA GLU A 89 20.54 -7.48 29.38
C GLU A 89 20.10 -6.06 29.73
N HIS A 90 19.18 -5.49 28.96
CA HIS A 90 18.56 -4.22 29.31
C HIS A 90 17.80 -4.29 30.65
N GLY A 91 17.12 -5.41 30.91
CA GLY A 91 16.45 -5.64 32.19
C GLY A 91 17.44 -5.72 33.37
N PHE A 92 18.53 -6.47 33.21
CA PHE A 92 19.58 -6.56 34.25
C PHE A 92 20.24 -5.20 34.51
N LYS A 93 20.59 -4.45 33.47
CA LYS A 93 21.14 -3.10 33.58
C LYS A 93 20.18 -2.14 34.29
N ALA A 94 18.88 -2.25 34.03
CA ALA A 94 17.88 -1.42 34.69
C ALA A 94 17.83 -1.66 36.22
N VAL A 95 18.03 -2.92 36.65
CA VAL A 95 18.14 -3.28 38.07
C VAL A 95 19.43 -2.73 38.68
N ASP A 96 20.56 -3.01 38.01
CA ASP A 96 21.90 -2.69 38.53
C ASP A 96 22.16 -1.17 38.63
N LEU A 97 21.71 -0.40 37.67
CA LEU A 97 21.98 1.04 37.55
C LEU A 97 20.88 1.95 38.12
N GLY A 98 19.69 1.38 38.39
CA GLY A 98 18.53 2.17 38.81
C GLY A 98 17.96 3.11 37.72
N GLU A 99 18.50 3.08 36.51
CA GLU A 99 18.05 3.86 35.38
C GLU A 99 16.97 3.08 34.60
N ILE A 100 15.68 3.36 34.88
CA ILE A 100 14.58 2.62 34.37
C ILE A 100 13.87 3.39 33.26
N LYS A 101 14.19 3.06 31.99
CA LYS A 101 13.38 3.48 30.86
C LYS A 101 12.19 2.54 30.74
N ARG A 102 11.04 2.91 31.31
CA ARG A 102 9.86 2.05 31.40
C ARG A 102 9.18 1.73 30.05
N PHE A 103 9.39 2.55 29.04
CA PHE A 103 8.86 2.37 27.69
C PHE A 103 9.91 2.67 26.64
N ASP A 104 10.07 1.80 25.66
CA ASP A 104 10.96 2.04 24.53
C ASP A 104 10.55 1.23 23.30
N TYR A 105 10.90 1.74 22.12
CA TYR A 105 10.86 1.00 20.87
C TYR A 105 12.18 0.27 20.67
N TYR A 106 12.12 -1.06 20.72
CA TYR A 106 13.32 -1.90 20.55
C TYR A 106 13.67 -2.08 19.08
N GLY A 107 14.94 -1.87 18.77
CA GLY A 107 15.46 -2.00 17.43
C GLY A 107 14.99 -0.90 16.47
N HIS A 108 14.52 0.20 17.02
CA HIS A 108 14.27 1.40 16.22
C HIS A 108 15.60 2.11 15.96
N TYR A 109 15.84 2.43 14.67
CA TYR A 109 17.04 3.15 14.28
C TYR A 109 16.87 4.64 14.61
N CYS A 110 17.55 5.09 15.64
CA CYS A 110 17.74 6.51 15.94
C CYS A 110 19.16 6.91 15.57
N GLY A 111 19.55 6.84 14.31
CA GLY A 111 20.66 7.59 13.71
C GLY A 111 22.10 7.41 14.21
N ASN A 112 22.39 6.65 15.26
CA ASN A 112 23.74 6.51 15.81
C ASN A 112 24.11 5.03 16.03
N GLY A 113 24.53 4.34 14.95
CA GLY A 113 25.48 3.22 15.06
C GLY A 113 25.00 1.91 15.68
N GLY A 114 23.77 1.49 15.53
CA GLY A 114 23.31 0.18 15.99
C GLY A 114 23.22 -0.87 14.87
N LYS A 115 23.70 -2.06 15.13
CA LYS A 115 23.83 -3.33 14.38
C LYS A 115 22.76 -3.72 13.31
N ILE A 116 22.12 -2.78 12.63
CA ILE A 116 21.17 -3.05 11.52
C ILE A 116 21.89 -3.40 10.22
N GLU A 117 23.20 -3.11 10.12
CA GLU A 117 24.01 -3.31 8.93
C GLU A 117 24.05 -4.74 8.38
N LYS A 118 23.63 -5.73 9.15
CA LYS A 118 23.80 -7.13 8.78
C LYS A 118 22.63 -7.73 7.98
N TYR A 119 21.46 -7.09 7.94
CA TYR A 119 20.24 -7.69 7.38
C TYR A 119 19.46 -6.84 6.38
N PHE A 120 19.71 -5.53 6.32
CA PHE A 120 19.10 -4.64 5.35
C PHE A 120 20.14 -3.63 4.87
N GLU A 121 20.48 -3.66 3.60
CA GLU A 121 20.91 -2.44 2.94
C GLU A 121 19.62 -1.64 2.68
N PRO A 122 19.31 -0.61 3.47
CA PRO A 122 18.17 0.24 3.16
C PRO A 122 18.42 0.87 1.81
N VAL A 123 17.36 1.00 1.00
CA VAL A 123 17.45 1.76 -0.23
C VAL A 123 17.66 3.23 0.15
N THR A 124 18.91 3.69 0.08
CA THR A 124 19.33 5.05 0.38
C THR A 124 19.15 5.98 -0.83
N GLU A 125 19.43 7.27 -0.68
CA GLU A 125 19.46 8.18 -1.82
C GLU A 125 20.48 7.76 -2.87
N GLU A 126 21.64 7.22 -2.46
CA GLU A 126 22.72 6.80 -3.36
C GLU A 126 22.40 5.50 -4.12
N ASN A 127 22.02 4.42 -3.40
CA ASN A 127 21.74 3.13 -4.03
C ASN A 127 20.33 3.04 -4.62
N GLY A 128 19.45 3.97 -4.27
CA GLY A 128 18.08 4.10 -4.77
C GLY A 128 17.93 4.99 -6.01
N ASP A 129 19.04 5.51 -6.57
CA ASP A 129 18.99 6.29 -7.80
C ASP A 129 18.74 5.40 -9.02
N ASN A 130 17.52 5.49 -9.55
CA ASN A 130 17.10 4.74 -10.73
C ASN A 130 17.60 5.32 -12.06
N GLY A 131 18.34 6.44 -12.04
CA GLY A 131 18.85 7.14 -13.20
C GLY A 131 17.79 7.86 -14.03
N ILE A 132 16.56 7.95 -13.51
CA ILE A 132 15.47 8.68 -14.15
C ILE A 132 15.58 10.15 -13.72
N THR A 133 15.58 11.04 -14.70
CA THR A 133 15.52 12.48 -14.45
C THR A 133 14.18 13.03 -14.91
N VAL A 134 13.62 13.93 -14.11
CA VAL A 134 12.41 14.67 -14.42
C VAL A 134 12.78 16.14 -14.50
N GLU A 135 12.58 16.72 -15.67
CA GLU A 135 12.87 18.13 -15.94
C GLU A 135 11.57 18.86 -16.26
N GLU A 136 11.40 20.03 -15.68
CA GLU A 136 10.28 20.90 -16.00
C GLU A 136 10.67 21.80 -17.19
N LYS A 137 9.86 21.75 -18.24
CA LYS A 137 10.04 22.59 -19.44
C LYS A 137 8.67 22.99 -19.98
N ASP A 138 8.46 24.29 -20.17
CA ASP A 138 7.22 24.85 -20.73
C ASP A 138 5.96 24.33 -19.97
N ASP A 139 5.98 24.38 -18.62
CA ASP A 139 4.95 23.90 -17.71
C ASP A 139 4.61 22.39 -17.78
N LYS A 140 5.42 21.62 -18.49
CA LYS A 140 5.29 20.15 -18.59
C LYS A 140 6.52 19.44 -18.03
N LEU A 141 6.29 18.25 -17.48
CA LEU A 141 7.38 17.39 -17.03
C LEU A 141 7.86 16.47 -18.15
N ILE A 142 9.15 16.52 -18.43
CA ILE A 142 9.84 15.64 -19.35
C ILE A 142 10.63 14.60 -18.55
N VAL A 143 10.33 13.32 -18.78
CA VAL A 143 11.01 12.20 -18.13
C VAL A 143 12.05 11.62 -19.08
N LYS A 144 13.32 11.59 -18.64
CA LYS A 144 14.47 11.03 -19.37
C LYS A 144 15.10 9.89 -18.58
N GLY A 145 15.95 9.10 -19.21
CA GLY A 145 16.79 8.11 -18.55
C GLY A 145 16.10 6.81 -18.15
N VAL A 146 14.87 6.53 -18.62
CA VAL A 146 14.20 5.25 -18.35
C VAL A 146 14.97 4.13 -19.06
N ASN A 147 15.69 3.34 -18.28
CA ASN A 147 16.45 2.19 -18.74
C ASN A 147 16.00 0.92 -18.02
N ILE A 148 15.25 0.08 -18.70
CA ILE A 148 14.63 -1.13 -18.12
C ILE A 148 15.69 -2.10 -17.58
N LYS A 149 16.86 -2.22 -18.24
CA LYS A 149 17.95 -3.08 -17.76
C LYS A 149 18.51 -2.57 -16.43
N LYS A 150 18.79 -1.25 -16.32
CA LYS A 150 19.22 -0.62 -15.07
C LYS A 150 18.17 -0.83 -13.98
N LEU A 151 16.90 -0.55 -14.28
CA LEU A 151 15.81 -0.71 -13.32
C LEU A 151 15.66 -2.16 -12.82
N ALA A 152 15.88 -3.15 -13.69
CA ALA A 152 15.83 -4.56 -13.31
C ALA A 152 16.94 -4.94 -12.32
N SER A 153 18.13 -4.35 -12.45
CA SER A 153 19.30 -4.63 -11.59
C SER A 153 19.34 -3.83 -10.28
N MET A 154 18.48 -2.84 -10.10
CA MET A 154 18.43 -2.04 -8.87
C MET A 154 18.07 -2.86 -7.63
N PRO A 155 18.49 -2.43 -6.43
CA PRO A 155 18.00 -2.98 -5.18
C PRO A 155 16.47 -3.06 -5.16
N LYS A 156 15.96 -4.17 -4.62
CA LYS A 156 14.51 -4.43 -4.62
C LYS A 156 13.86 -3.82 -3.38
N ARG A 157 12.95 -2.89 -3.56
CA ARG A 157 12.05 -2.43 -2.49
C ARG A 157 10.93 -3.43 -2.21
N VAL A 158 10.56 -4.21 -3.23
CA VAL A 158 9.64 -5.34 -3.10
C VAL A 158 10.40 -6.59 -3.49
N VAL A 159 10.57 -7.51 -2.54
CA VAL A 159 11.34 -8.75 -2.71
C VAL A 159 10.42 -9.94 -2.96
N ALA A 160 11.00 -11.07 -3.36
CA ALA A 160 10.30 -12.35 -3.46
C ALA A 160 9.85 -12.84 -2.07
N GLY A 161 8.89 -13.77 -2.05
CA GLY A 161 8.37 -14.36 -0.81
C GLY A 161 7.04 -13.78 -0.35
N HIS A 162 6.38 -12.97 -1.19
CA HIS A 162 4.98 -12.57 -0.98
C HIS A 162 4.02 -13.75 -1.16
N GLY A 163 2.86 -13.68 -0.46
CA GLY A 163 1.80 -14.70 -0.52
C GLY A 163 0.75 -14.47 -1.63
N ALA A 164 1.09 -13.76 -2.70
CA ALA A 164 0.16 -13.49 -3.79
C ALA A 164 -0.16 -14.74 -4.62
N CYS A 165 -1.38 -14.82 -5.15
CA CYS A 165 -1.78 -15.87 -6.07
C CYS A 165 -0.88 -15.88 -7.32
N PRO A 166 -0.60 -17.06 -7.93
CA PRO A 166 0.06 -17.12 -9.22
C PRO A 166 -0.70 -16.31 -10.28
N GLY A 167 -0.02 -15.38 -10.95
CA GLY A 167 -0.61 -14.46 -11.92
C GLY A 167 -1.37 -13.27 -11.32
N CYS A 168 -1.15 -12.96 -10.06
CA CYS A 168 -1.70 -11.74 -9.46
C CYS A 168 -0.97 -10.49 -9.96
N GLY A 169 -1.70 -9.52 -10.51
CA GLY A 169 -1.13 -8.27 -11.02
C GLY A 169 -0.59 -7.33 -9.92
N ILE A 170 -1.01 -7.50 -8.66
CA ILE A 170 -0.62 -6.59 -7.57
C ILE A 170 0.90 -6.56 -7.35
N PRO A 171 1.62 -7.70 -7.18
CA PRO A 171 3.08 -7.66 -7.02
C PRO A 171 3.81 -7.04 -8.21
N VAL A 172 3.30 -7.23 -9.43
CA VAL A 172 3.86 -6.63 -10.64
C VAL A 172 3.72 -5.11 -10.57
N ASN A 173 2.51 -4.63 -10.30
CA ASN A 173 2.21 -3.21 -10.17
C ASN A 173 3.03 -2.54 -9.04
N LEU A 174 3.13 -3.19 -7.86
CA LEU A 174 3.94 -2.70 -6.75
C LEU A 174 5.45 -2.67 -7.08
N ASN A 175 5.94 -3.66 -7.82
CA ASN A 175 7.32 -3.67 -8.28
C ASN A 175 7.58 -2.53 -9.29
N LEU A 176 6.69 -2.32 -10.27
CA LEU A 176 6.81 -1.22 -11.24
C LEU A 176 6.73 0.15 -10.54
N LEU A 177 5.79 0.33 -9.62
CA LEU A 177 5.71 1.51 -8.76
C LEU A 177 7.05 1.75 -8.05
N SER A 178 7.55 0.73 -7.36
CA SER A 178 8.81 0.81 -6.59
C SER A 178 10.04 1.11 -7.46
N LYS A 179 10.07 0.63 -8.70
CA LYS A 179 11.15 0.89 -9.66
C LYS A 179 11.10 2.29 -10.27
N GLY A 180 9.93 2.88 -10.40
CA GLY A 180 9.75 4.26 -10.84
C GLY A 180 10.12 5.31 -9.78
N LEU A 181 10.08 4.95 -8.50
CA LEU A 181 10.44 5.81 -7.37
C LEU A 181 11.94 5.80 -7.12
N LYS A 182 12.50 6.92 -6.67
CA LYS A 182 13.89 7.04 -6.22
C LYS A 182 13.97 7.55 -4.78
N GLY A 183 15.16 7.39 -4.15
CA GLY A 183 15.42 7.89 -2.80
C GLY A 183 14.59 7.18 -1.72
N ASN A 184 14.37 7.86 -0.61
CA ASN A 184 13.64 7.35 0.54
C ASN A 184 12.14 7.35 0.30
N VAL A 185 11.50 6.21 0.56
CA VAL A 185 10.05 6.03 0.36
C VAL A 185 9.43 5.40 1.61
N VAL A 186 8.28 5.91 1.99
CA VAL A 186 7.44 5.31 3.05
C VAL A 186 6.10 4.93 2.44
N PHE A 187 5.73 3.65 2.54
CA PHE A 187 4.43 3.17 2.10
C PHE A 187 3.43 3.17 3.26
N LEU A 188 2.21 3.58 2.98
CA LEU A 188 1.05 3.30 3.82
C LEU A 188 0.08 2.44 3.03
N PHE A 189 -0.20 1.23 3.53
CA PHE A 189 -1.17 0.33 2.91
C PHE A 189 -2.52 0.44 3.62
N GLN A 190 -3.57 0.68 2.85
CA GLN A 190 -4.92 0.37 3.29
C GLN A 190 -5.14 -1.14 3.25
N THR A 191 -5.96 -1.67 4.15
CA THR A 191 -6.34 -3.07 4.16
C THR A 191 -6.85 -3.51 2.78
N GLY A 192 -6.44 -4.68 2.33
CA GLY A 192 -6.79 -5.25 1.04
C GLY A 192 -5.77 -6.28 0.58
N CYS A 193 -5.94 -6.83 -0.61
CA CYS A 193 -5.02 -7.83 -1.16
C CYS A 193 -3.56 -7.36 -1.13
N GLY A 194 -3.29 -6.11 -1.55
CA GLY A 194 -1.93 -5.57 -1.59
C GLY A 194 -1.20 -5.66 -0.24
N MET A 195 -1.90 -5.37 0.85
CA MET A 195 -1.36 -5.52 2.20
C MET A 195 -1.25 -7.00 2.60
N VAL A 196 -2.34 -7.77 2.46
CA VAL A 196 -2.39 -9.16 2.95
C VAL A 196 -1.33 -10.04 2.31
N VAL A 197 -1.10 -9.90 1.00
CA VAL A 197 -0.13 -10.75 0.28
C VAL A 197 1.32 -10.35 0.49
N THR A 198 1.60 -9.15 0.99
CA THR A 198 2.96 -8.62 1.08
C THR A 198 3.47 -8.41 2.50
N THR A 199 2.60 -8.42 3.51
CA THR A 199 2.96 -8.09 4.90
C THR A 199 2.62 -9.17 5.91
N ALA A 200 2.54 -10.45 5.47
CA ALA A 200 2.25 -11.58 6.35
C ALA A 200 3.32 -11.73 7.45
N TYR A 201 2.87 -11.81 8.69
CA TYR A 201 3.75 -12.06 9.84
C TYR A 201 4.31 -13.49 9.81
N PRO A 202 5.59 -13.73 10.17
CA PRO A 202 6.61 -12.74 10.60
C PRO A 202 7.39 -12.12 9.44
N LYS A 203 6.97 -12.33 8.21
CA LYS A 203 7.69 -11.93 6.99
C LYS A 203 6.99 -10.77 6.32
N THR A 204 7.76 -9.91 5.67
CA THR A 204 7.27 -8.90 4.76
C THR A 204 8.02 -8.96 3.44
N ALA A 205 7.36 -8.62 2.35
CA ALA A 205 8.01 -8.48 1.04
C ALA A 205 8.63 -7.09 0.81
N PHE A 206 8.64 -6.21 1.82
CA PHE A 206 9.16 -4.84 1.68
C PHE A 206 10.51 -4.65 2.35
N ASN A 207 11.47 -4.12 1.60
CA ASN A 207 12.75 -3.59 2.07
C ASN A 207 12.68 -2.07 2.28
N VAL A 208 11.52 -1.56 2.65
CA VAL A 208 11.26 -0.14 2.94
C VAL A 208 10.31 -0.04 4.12
N ASN A 209 10.27 1.13 4.75
CA ASN A 209 9.30 1.38 5.82
C ASN A 209 7.88 1.35 5.26
N PHE A 210 6.99 0.62 5.94
CA PHE A 210 5.58 0.63 5.62
C PHE A 210 4.72 0.72 6.87
N ILE A 211 3.51 1.24 6.69
CA ILE A 211 2.48 1.37 7.71
C ILE A 211 1.24 0.68 7.18
N HIS A 212 0.55 -0.09 8.00
CA HIS A 212 -0.77 -0.62 7.69
C HIS A 212 -1.86 0.20 8.36
N ASN A 213 -2.93 0.51 7.64
CA ASN A 213 -4.11 1.17 8.18
C ASN A 213 -5.40 0.56 7.63
N LEU A 214 -6.54 0.88 8.25
CA LEU A 214 -7.85 0.39 7.84
C LEU A 214 -8.30 1.02 6.50
N PHE A 215 -9.39 0.50 5.92
CA PHE A 215 -9.91 0.93 4.62
C PHE A 215 -10.23 2.43 4.56
N GLN A 216 -10.89 2.98 5.59
CA GLN A 216 -11.49 4.31 5.53
C GLN A 216 -10.53 5.46 5.80
N ASN A 217 -9.43 5.23 6.50
CA ASN A 217 -8.63 6.32 7.08
C ASN A 217 -7.17 6.40 6.59
N GLY A 218 -6.77 5.60 5.60
CA GLY A 218 -5.39 5.58 5.11
C GLY A 218 -4.89 6.94 4.66
N ALA A 219 -5.67 7.64 3.84
CA ALA A 219 -5.30 8.96 3.35
C ALA A 219 -5.22 10.02 4.45
N ALA A 220 -6.17 10.02 5.41
CA ALA A 220 -6.13 10.94 6.54
C ALA A 220 -4.92 10.67 7.44
N THR A 221 -4.60 9.41 7.71
CA THR A 221 -3.41 9.03 8.49
C THR A 221 -2.13 9.47 7.79
N LEU A 222 -2.00 9.20 6.47
CA LEU A 222 -0.81 9.61 5.73
C LEU A 222 -0.69 11.13 5.66
N SER A 223 -1.80 11.86 5.52
CA SER A 223 -1.81 13.33 5.60
C SER A 223 -1.20 13.83 6.91
N GLY A 224 -1.60 13.24 8.03
CA GLY A 224 -1.05 13.58 9.36
C GLY A 224 0.44 13.29 9.47
N ILE A 225 0.90 12.16 8.93
CA ILE A 225 2.32 11.77 8.92
C ILE A 225 3.14 12.76 8.08
N VAL A 226 2.65 13.12 6.89
CA VAL A 226 3.30 14.10 6.00
C VAL A 226 3.46 15.45 6.70
N GLU A 227 2.40 15.96 7.31
CA GLU A 227 2.46 17.26 7.98
C GLU A 227 3.33 17.22 9.25
N MET A 228 3.28 16.15 10.02
CA MET A 228 4.18 15.94 11.15
C MET A 228 5.65 15.92 10.69
N TYR A 229 5.95 15.20 9.60
CA TYR A 229 7.30 15.15 9.03
C TYR A 229 7.80 16.54 8.62
N LYS A 230 6.99 17.29 7.86
CA LYS A 230 7.32 18.69 7.49
C LYS A 230 7.55 19.58 8.70
N GLN A 231 6.74 19.42 9.75
CA GLN A 231 6.89 20.21 10.97
C GLN A 231 8.19 19.87 11.70
N LYS A 232 8.55 18.59 11.79
CA LYS A 232 9.82 18.16 12.39
C LYS A 232 11.03 18.65 11.60
N GLN A 233 10.96 18.62 10.26
CA GLN A 233 12.01 19.21 9.43
C GLN A 233 12.18 20.71 9.68
N ARG A 234 11.07 21.47 9.74
CA ARG A 234 11.11 22.92 10.06
C ARG A 234 11.75 23.23 11.42
N LYS A 235 11.58 22.32 12.39
CA LYS A 235 12.19 22.42 13.72
C LYS A 235 13.63 21.93 13.79
N GLY A 236 14.17 21.35 12.72
CA GLY A 236 15.49 20.72 12.73
C GLY A 236 15.57 19.42 13.54
N GLU A 237 14.42 18.80 13.83
CA GLU A 237 14.32 17.54 14.59
C GLU A 237 14.48 16.28 13.72
N MET A 238 14.64 16.44 12.42
CA MET A 238 14.83 15.36 11.46
C MET A 238 15.93 15.68 10.45
N ALA A 239 16.54 14.64 9.90
CA ALA A 239 17.50 14.77 8.82
C ALA A 239 16.90 15.51 7.61
N SER A 240 17.74 16.24 6.88
CA SER A 240 17.37 17.10 5.76
C SER A 240 16.99 16.36 4.47
N GLY A 241 16.96 15.04 4.48
CA GLY A 241 16.62 14.23 3.29
C GLY A 241 15.15 14.33 2.88
N LYS A 242 14.86 14.13 1.60
CA LYS A 242 13.47 14.01 1.11
C LYS A 242 12.93 12.60 1.34
N ILE A 243 11.69 12.50 1.77
CA ILE A 243 10.92 11.24 1.85
C ILE A 243 9.69 11.37 0.97
N THR A 244 9.51 10.44 0.05
CA THR A 244 8.26 10.31 -0.72
C THR A 244 7.28 9.43 0.02
N PHE A 245 6.09 9.94 0.29
CA PHE A 245 5.02 9.22 0.97
C PHE A 245 4.03 8.66 -0.04
N VAL A 246 3.75 7.35 0.05
CA VAL A 246 2.87 6.66 -0.91
C VAL A 246 1.79 5.89 -0.16
N MET A 247 0.53 6.27 -0.38
CA MET A 247 -0.61 5.44 0.02
C MET A 247 -0.90 4.41 -1.07
N VAL A 248 -0.96 3.15 -0.70
CA VAL A 248 -1.38 2.06 -1.59
C VAL A 248 -2.74 1.54 -1.17
N SER A 249 -3.68 1.53 -2.09
CA SER A 249 -5.05 1.06 -1.88
C SER A 249 -5.53 0.19 -3.03
N GLY A 250 -6.43 -0.74 -2.73
CA GLY A 250 -7.26 -1.36 -3.75
C GLY A 250 -8.49 -0.48 -4.07
N ASP A 251 -9.17 -0.81 -5.17
CA ASP A 251 -10.42 -0.16 -5.57
C ASP A 251 -11.49 -0.18 -4.47
N GLY A 252 -11.64 -1.30 -3.74
CA GLY A 252 -12.54 -1.41 -2.60
C GLY A 252 -12.09 -0.56 -1.41
N GLY A 253 -10.79 -0.42 -1.16
CA GLY A 253 -10.26 0.49 -0.14
C GLY A 253 -10.60 1.94 -0.43
N LEU A 254 -10.55 2.35 -1.69
CA LEU A 254 -10.98 3.68 -2.13
C LEU A 254 -12.50 3.83 -2.28
N ASP A 255 -13.28 2.75 -2.29
CA ASP A 255 -14.74 2.87 -2.14
C ASP A 255 -15.10 3.32 -0.72
N ILE A 256 -14.55 2.62 0.27
CA ILE A 256 -14.82 2.89 1.70
C ILE A 256 -14.14 4.17 2.16
N GLY A 257 -12.90 4.42 1.70
CA GLY A 257 -12.07 5.55 2.10
C GLY A 257 -12.13 6.76 1.17
N LEU A 258 -13.07 6.82 0.22
CA LEU A 258 -13.08 7.86 -0.84
C LEU A 258 -13.15 9.27 -0.26
N GLY A 259 -14.04 9.52 0.70
CA GLY A 259 -14.14 10.84 1.34
C GLY A 259 -12.86 11.29 2.03
N SER A 260 -12.15 10.34 2.68
CA SER A 260 -10.83 10.59 3.29
C SER A 260 -9.77 10.92 2.23
N ALA A 261 -9.78 10.19 1.11
CA ALA A 261 -8.82 10.36 0.03
C ALA A 261 -9.04 11.66 -0.75
N LEU A 262 -10.28 11.99 -1.11
CA LEU A 262 -10.62 13.27 -1.74
C LEU A 262 -10.33 14.46 -0.81
N GLY A 263 -10.64 14.32 0.50
CA GLY A 263 -10.28 15.33 1.48
C GLY A 263 -8.78 15.58 1.58
N ALA A 264 -7.95 14.56 1.49
CA ALA A 264 -6.49 14.69 1.46
C ALA A 264 -6.01 15.36 0.14
N ALA A 265 -6.62 14.98 -0.98
CA ALA A 265 -6.36 15.57 -2.30
C ALA A 265 -6.72 17.07 -2.33
N ILE A 266 -7.91 17.45 -1.86
CA ILE A 266 -8.35 18.86 -1.80
C ILE A 266 -7.41 19.71 -0.93
N ARG A 267 -6.89 19.14 0.19
CA ARG A 267 -5.85 19.80 1.00
C ARG A 267 -4.48 19.79 0.36
N ASN A 268 -4.34 19.08 -0.75
CA ASN A 268 -3.13 18.98 -1.57
C ASN A 268 -1.85 18.57 -0.78
N HIS A 269 -1.98 17.55 0.10
CA HIS A 269 -0.86 17.07 0.87
C HIS A 269 0.18 16.37 -0.01
N ASN A 270 1.47 16.49 0.33
CA ASN A 270 2.59 15.93 -0.43
C ASN A 270 2.65 14.40 -0.32
N MET A 271 1.87 13.71 -1.14
CA MET A 271 1.82 12.25 -1.19
C MET A 271 1.37 11.72 -2.54
N ILE A 272 1.70 10.46 -2.81
CA ILE A 272 1.13 9.71 -3.94
C ILE A 272 0.00 8.83 -3.40
N ILE A 273 -1.15 8.85 -4.05
CA ILE A 273 -2.23 7.90 -3.87
C ILE A 273 -2.16 6.92 -5.04
N PHE A 274 -1.79 5.66 -4.76
CA PHE A 274 -1.69 4.60 -5.76
C PHE A 274 -2.83 3.60 -5.56
N GLU A 275 -3.71 3.49 -6.55
CA GLU A 275 -4.80 2.53 -6.62
C GLU A 275 -4.43 1.36 -7.53
N TYR A 276 -4.41 0.12 -6.98
CA TYR A 276 -4.46 -1.08 -7.81
C TYR A 276 -5.93 -1.51 -7.95
N ASP A 277 -6.47 -1.42 -9.15
CA ASP A 277 -7.86 -1.75 -9.44
C ASP A 277 -7.99 -3.16 -10.01
N ASN A 278 -8.45 -4.09 -9.19
CA ASN A 278 -8.77 -5.46 -9.60
C ASN A 278 -10.29 -5.71 -9.75
N GLY A 279 -11.08 -4.67 -9.56
CA GLY A 279 -12.54 -4.67 -9.76
C GLY A 279 -13.29 -5.51 -8.75
N GLY A 280 -12.96 -5.41 -7.45
CA GLY A 280 -13.69 -6.07 -6.37
C GLY A 280 -12.94 -6.14 -5.05
N TYR A 281 -13.66 -6.52 -3.99
CA TYR A 281 -13.08 -6.90 -2.70
C TYR A 281 -12.60 -8.36 -2.77
N MET A 282 -11.41 -8.58 -3.37
CA MET A 282 -10.98 -9.93 -3.77
C MET A 282 -10.56 -10.77 -2.57
N ASN A 283 -9.85 -10.18 -1.61
CA ASN A 283 -9.33 -10.92 -0.46
C ASN A 283 -10.41 -11.48 0.45
N THR A 284 -11.54 -10.78 0.57
CA THR A 284 -12.64 -11.16 1.49
C THR A 284 -13.62 -12.15 0.86
N GLY A 285 -13.44 -12.55 -0.39
CA GLY A 285 -14.28 -13.53 -1.07
C GLY A 285 -15.02 -12.96 -2.28
N TYR A 286 -14.40 -12.04 -3.01
CA TYR A 286 -14.86 -11.56 -4.32
C TYR A 286 -16.18 -10.79 -4.32
N GLN A 287 -16.43 -9.98 -3.28
CA GLN A 287 -17.57 -9.06 -3.27
C GLN A 287 -17.40 -7.98 -4.33
N LEU A 288 -18.51 -7.47 -4.86
CA LEU A 288 -18.49 -6.36 -5.81
C LEU A 288 -17.93 -5.09 -5.16
N SER A 289 -17.19 -4.30 -5.94
CA SER A 289 -16.83 -2.91 -5.67
C SER A 289 -17.50 -1.98 -6.67
N TYR A 290 -17.36 -0.68 -6.49
CA TYR A 290 -17.81 0.27 -7.51
C TYR A 290 -16.96 0.21 -8.81
N SER A 291 -15.76 -0.39 -8.77
CA SER A 291 -14.96 -0.67 -9.98
C SER A 291 -15.34 -1.95 -10.72
N THR A 292 -16.11 -2.86 -10.09
CA THR A 292 -16.54 -4.10 -10.75
C THR A 292 -17.29 -3.77 -12.06
N PRO A 293 -17.01 -4.46 -13.18
CA PRO A 293 -17.72 -4.21 -14.45
C PRO A 293 -19.23 -4.39 -14.33
N LEU A 294 -20.00 -3.59 -15.09
CA LEU A 294 -21.43 -3.79 -15.26
C LEU A 294 -21.68 -5.23 -15.72
N GLY A 295 -22.68 -5.91 -15.16
CA GLY A 295 -23.01 -7.30 -15.47
C GLY A 295 -22.04 -8.35 -14.95
N ALA A 296 -20.93 -7.98 -14.30
CA ALA A 296 -19.97 -8.95 -13.79
C ALA A 296 -20.52 -9.75 -12.61
N LYS A 297 -20.21 -11.05 -12.60
CA LYS A 297 -20.49 -11.97 -11.49
C LYS A 297 -19.52 -11.73 -10.34
N SER A 298 -20.06 -11.68 -9.12
CA SER A 298 -19.28 -11.65 -7.88
C SER A 298 -20.04 -12.41 -6.78
N ALA A 299 -19.44 -12.50 -5.57
CA ALA A 299 -20.11 -13.13 -4.42
C ALA A 299 -21.35 -12.36 -3.95
N THR A 300 -21.47 -11.08 -4.31
CA THR A 300 -22.61 -10.21 -3.96
C THR A 300 -23.39 -9.69 -5.16
N SER A 301 -23.07 -10.18 -6.36
CA SER A 301 -23.80 -9.93 -7.62
C SER A 301 -23.83 -11.21 -8.45
N HIS A 302 -24.89 -11.97 -8.26
CA HIS A 302 -25.03 -13.26 -8.91
C HIS A 302 -25.51 -13.13 -10.37
N VAL A 303 -25.27 -14.15 -11.16
CA VAL A 303 -25.78 -14.31 -12.51
C VAL A 303 -26.61 -15.58 -12.56
N GLY A 304 -27.85 -15.49 -13.05
CA GLY A 304 -28.80 -16.56 -13.12
C GLY A 304 -30.09 -16.10 -13.79
N LYS A 305 -31.17 -16.86 -13.64
CA LYS A 305 -32.45 -16.60 -14.29
C LYS A 305 -33.04 -15.20 -13.99
N ASP A 306 -32.87 -14.74 -12.74
CA ASP A 306 -33.48 -13.50 -12.26
C ASP A 306 -32.45 -12.41 -11.91
N GLN A 307 -31.17 -12.66 -12.16
CA GLN A 307 -30.06 -11.76 -11.82
C GLN A 307 -29.00 -11.77 -12.94
N SER A 308 -28.58 -10.59 -13.34
CA SER A 308 -27.64 -10.37 -14.45
C SER A 308 -26.29 -9.81 -14.02
N GLY A 309 -25.87 -10.09 -12.80
CA GLY A 309 -24.62 -9.57 -12.23
C GLY A 309 -24.78 -8.15 -11.65
N LYS A 310 -23.70 -7.39 -11.63
CA LYS A 310 -23.70 -6.01 -11.11
C LYS A 310 -24.60 -5.12 -11.99
N SER A 311 -25.49 -4.34 -11.39
CA SER A 311 -26.55 -3.57 -12.06
C SER A 311 -26.23 -2.11 -12.35
N PHE A 312 -25.02 -1.63 -12.06
CA PHE A 312 -24.63 -0.23 -12.27
C PHE A 312 -23.22 -0.09 -12.84
N LEU A 313 -22.95 1.04 -13.49
CA LEU A 313 -21.65 1.36 -14.13
C LEU A 313 -20.53 1.56 -13.11
N GLN A 314 -19.29 1.50 -13.60
CA GLN A 314 -18.11 1.67 -12.77
C GLN A 314 -17.88 3.14 -12.40
N LYS A 315 -17.30 3.36 -11.21
CA LYS A 315 -16.77 4.65 -10.81
C LYS A 315 -15.58 5.07 -11.68
N ASP A 316 -15.31 6.36 -11.71
CA ASP A 316 -14.19 6.95 -12.44
C ASP A 316 -13.31 7.76 -11.50
N ASN A 317 -12.55 7.08 -10.65
CA ASN A 317 -11.68 7.72 -9.68
C ASN A 317 -10.65 8.68 -10.31
N PRO A 318 -10.00 8.37 -11.45
CA PRO A 318 -9.10 9.33 -12.07
C PRO A 318 -9.73 10.69 -12.36
N GLN A 319 -10.98 10.71 -12.87
CA GLN A 319 -11.69 11.97 -13.11
C GLN A 319 -12.09 12.65 -11.79
N LEU A 320 -12.56 11.90 -10.78
CA LEU A 320 -12.88 12.45 -9.46
C LEU A 320 -11.66 13.12 -8.81
N PHE A 321 -10.48 12.51 -8.93
CA PHE A 321 -9.25 13.11 -8.41
C PHE A 321 -8.78 14.30 -9.26
N ALA A 322 -8.93 14.27 -10.57
CA ALA A 322 -8.63 15.41 -11.44
C ALA A 322 -9.49 16.64 -11.08
N ASP A 323 -10.78 16.42 -10.82
CA ASP A 323 -11.72 17.47 -10.44
C ASP A 323 -11.43 18.11 -9.07
N THR A 324 -10.58 17.49 -8.22
CA THR A 324 -10.08 18.12 -6.99
C THR A 324 -9.01 19.17 -7.21
N GLY A 325 -8.49 19.31 -8.44
CA GLY A 325 -7.44 20.26 -8.79
C GLY A 325 -6.03 19.86 -8.35
N ILE A 326 -5.79 18.58 -7.99
CA ILE A 326 -4.42 18.11 -7.68
C ILE A 326 -3.52 18.20 -8.92
N PRO A 327 -2.20 18.41 -8.71
CA PRO A 327 -1.29 18.71 -9.81
C PRO A 327 -1.08 17.54 -10.79
N TYR A 328 -1.35 16.29 -10.37
CA TYR A 328 -1.10 15.14 -11.23
C TYR A 328 -2.05 13.96 -11.00
N VAL A 329 -2.61 13.45 -12.09
CA VAL A 329 -3.42 12.25 -12.14
C VAL A 329 -2.96 11.38 -13.32
N ALA A 330 -2.86 10.07 -13.15
CA ALA A 330 -2.50 9.17 -14.23
C ALA A 330 -3.17 7.80 -14.12
N THR A 331 -3.38 7.17 -15.26
CA THR A 331 -3.72 5.75 -15.38
C THR A 331 -2.54 4.98 -15.94
N VAL A 332 -2.29 3.77 -15.44
CA VAL A 332 -1.15 2.95 -15.83
C VAL A 332 -1.55 1.48 -16.02
N SER A 333 -0.77 0.75 -16.80
CA SER A 333 -0.93 -0.69 -17.00
C SER A 333 0.44 -1.36 -17.10
N GLU A 334 0.56 -2.55 -16.51
CA GLU A 334 1.74 -3.40 -16.66
C GLU A 334 2.00 -3.84 -18.10
N SER A 335 1.00 -3.74 -18.98
CA SER A 335 1.17 -3.98 -20.43
C SER A 335 2.08 -2.92 -21.08
N ASN A 336 2.18 -1.71 -20.50
CA ASN A 336 3.06 -0.63 -20.97
C ASN A 336 4.04 -0.16 -19.88
N VAL A 337 5.07 -0.95 -19.63
CA VAL A 337 6.06 -0.75 -18.55
C VAL A 337 6.74 0.63 -18.61
N THR A 338 7.12 1.08 -19.81
CA THR A 338 7.82 2.36 -19.96
C THR A 338 6.92 3.54 -19.60
N ASP A 339 5.66 3.53 -20.02
CA ASP A 339 4.65 4.54 -19.66
C ASP A 339 4.40 4.54 -18.15
N PHE A 340 4.23 3.35 -17.57
CA PHE A 340 4.06 3.17 -16.13
C PHE A 340 5.18 3.86 -15.33
N ILE A 341 6.42 3.53 -15.65
CA ILE A 341 7.61 4.07 -14.97
C ILE A 341 7.71 5.59 -15.11
N LYS A 342 7.46 6.13 -16.31
CA LYS A 342 7.47 7.59 -16.55
C LYS A 342 6.44 8.31 -15.70
N LYS A 343 5.21 7.77 -15.63
CA LYS A 343 4.12 8.35 -14.84
C LYS A 343 4.40 8.30 -13.34
N VAL A 344 5.01 7.22 -12.85
CA VAL A 344 5.44 7.13 -11.45
C VAL A 344 6.51 8.18 -11.13
N ALA A 345 7.48 8.38 -12.01
CA ALA A 345 8.52 9.41 -11.81
C ALA A 345 7.92 10.82 -11.79
N LYS A 346 6.95 11.12 -12.67
CA LYS A 346 6.20 12.39 -12.63
C LYS A 346 5.40 12.54 -11.33
N ALA A 347 4.69 11.48 -10.91
CA ALA A 347 3.91 11.49 -9.67
C ALA A 347 4.79 11.76 -8.46
N GLN A 348 6.00 11.16 -8.40
CA GLN A 348 6.96 11.45 -7.35
C GLN A 348 7.39 12.92 -7.38
N TYR A 349 7.72 13.44 -8.56
CA TYR A 349 8.12 14.85 -8.70
C TYR A 349 7.03 15.80 -8.19
N TYR A 350 5.76 15.54 -8.56
CA TYR A 350 4.64 16.35 -8.08
C TYR A 350 4.41 16.18 -6.57
N ALA A 351 4.44 14.96 -6.06
CA ALA A 351 4.27 14.70 -4.63
C ALA A 351 5.36 15.36 -3.78
N ASP A 352 6.60 15.37 -4.26
CA ASP A 352 7.73 15.92 -3.52
C ASP A 352 7.78 17.47 -3.54
N ASN A 353 7.18 18.11 -4.58
CA ASN A 353 7.36 19.54 -4.79
C ASN A 353 6.06 20.37 -4.79
N TYR A 354 4.92 19.80 -5.18
CA TYR A 354 3.69 20.57 -5.43
C TYR A 354 2.47 20.09 -4.63
N GLY A 355 2.33 18.79 -4.35
CA GLY A 355 1.18 18.28 -3.62
C GLY A 355 0.78 16.86 -4.00
N THR A 356 -0.49 16.53 -3.87
CA THR A 356 -0.98 15.18 -4.09
C THR A 356 -0.89 14.76 -5.57
N ALA A 357 -0.37 13.55 -5.80
CA ALA A 357 -0.47 12.86 -7.08
C ALA A 357 -1.32 11.59 -6.95
N TYR A 358 -2.11 11.27 -7.96
CA TYR A 358 -2.92 10.07 -8.00
C TYR A 358 -2.57 9.19 -9.20
N ILE A 359 -2.43 7.88 -8.97
CA ILE A 359 -2.19 6.89 -10.03
C ILE A 359 -3.16 5.73 -9.87
N LYS A 360 -3.86 5.36 -10.95
CA LYS A 360 -4.69 4.16 -11.02
C LYS A 360 -4.05 3.12 -11.95
N ALA A 361 -3.79 1.92 -11.42
CA ALA A 361 -3.26 0.78 -12.16
C ALA A 361 -4.34 -0.28 -12.34
N ILE A 362 -4.57 -0.77 -13.55
CA ILE A 362 -5.34 -2.00 -13.76
C ILE A 362 -4.53 -3.18 -13.22
N SER A 363 -5.18 -4.08 -12.47
CA SER A 363 -4.51 -5.16 -11.77
C SER A 363 -5.31 -6.46 -11.91
N ALA A 364 -4.80 -7.39 -12.68
CA ALA A 364 -5.49 -8.68 -12.88
C ALA A 364 -5.61 -9.48 -11.57
N CYS A 365 -6.76 -10.12 -11.38
CA CYS A 365 -7.02 -11.05 -10.28
C CYS A 365 -7.40 -12.44 -10.86
N PRO A 366 -6.46 -13.37 -11.01
CA PRO A 366 -6.72 -14.62 -11.72
C PRO A 366 -7.85 -15.43 -11.11
N LEU A 367 -8.04 -15.40 -9.80
CA LEU A 367 -9.09 -16.17 -9.13
C LEU A 367 -10.50 -15.66 -9.43
N ASN A 368 -10.75 -14.35 -9.33
CA ASN A 368 -12.08 -13.79 -9.61
C ASN A 368 -12.30 -13.50 -11.11
N TRP A 369 -11.27 -13.03 -11.78
CA TRP A 369 -11.38 -12.83 -13.22
C TRP A 369 -11.54 -14.15 -13.95
N GLY A 370 -11.07 -15.27 -13.32
CA GLY A 370 -11.21 -16.59 -13.89
C GLY A 370 -10.40 -16.76 -15.17
N ASP A 371 -9.27 -16.09 -15.24
CA ASP A 371 -8.26 -16.25 -16.27
C ASP A 371 -7.17 -17.24 -15.81
N TYR A 372 -6.38 -17.70 -16.76
CA TYR A 372 -5.15 -18.42 -16.42
C TYR A 372 -4.07 -17.38 -16.13
N GLY A 373 -3.52 -17.36 -14.92
CA GLY A 373 -2.57 -16.37 -14.44
C GLY A 373 -1.37 -16.05 -15.35
N LYS A 374 -1.05 -16.92 -16.31
CA LYS A 374 -0.04 -16.67 -17.35
C LYS A 374 -0.48 -15.64 -18.41
N TYR A 375 -1.77 -15.28 -18.46
CA TYR A 375 -2.34 -14.35 -19.43
C TYR A 375 -2.68 -12.96 -18.84
N GLU A 376 -2.38 -12.72 -17.58
CA GLU A 376 -2.75 -11.47 -16.88
C GLU A 376 -2.39 -10.22 -17.67
N ARG A 377 -1.16 -10.15 -18.19
CA ARG A 377 -0.69 -9.02 -18.99
C ARG A 377 -1.48 -8.84 -20.28
N ILE A 378 -1.89 -9.96 -20.92
CA ILE A 378 -2.69 -9.93 -22.15
C ILE A 378 -4.09 -9.40 -21.85
N VAL A 379 -4.67 -9.79 -20.71
CA VAL A 379 -5.98 -9.30 -20.28
C VAL A 379 -5.91 -7.82 -19.92
N ALA A 380 -4.86 -7.39 -19.23
CA ALA A 380 -4.64 -5.97 -18.95
C ALA A 380 -4.47 -5.14 -20.24
N ASP A 381 -3.74 -5.66 -21.24
CA ASP A 381 -3.59 -5.03 -22.56
C ASP A 381 -4.92 -4.90 -23.32
N LYS A 382 -5.77 -5.94 -23.26
CA LYS A 382 -7.14 -5.86 -23.80
C LYS A 382 -7.97 -4.78 -23.11
N GLY A 383 -7.83 -4.60 -21.80
CA GLY A 383 -8.47 -3.50 -21.07
C GLY A 383 -8.03 -2.12 -21.56
N VAL A 384 -6.76 -1.97 -21.92
CA VAL A 384 -6.23 -0.75 -22.53
C VAL A 384 -6.74 -0.55 -23.97
N LYS A 385 -6.65 -1.58 -24.80
CA LYS A 385 -7.04 -1.51 -26.22
C LYS A 385 -8.54 -1.34 -26.44
N SER A 386 -9.37 -1.82 -25.52
CA SER A 386 -10.82 -1.59 -25.55
C SER A 386 -11.25 -0.22 -25.00
N CYS A 387 -10.31 0.62 -24.57
CA CYS A 387 -10.59 1.88 -23.86
C CYS A 387 -11.37 1.69 -22.55
N TYR A 388 -11.48 0.48 -22.01
CA TYR A 388 -12.00 0.22 -20.66
C TYR A 388 -11.11 0.84 -19.58
N HIS A 389 -9.80 0.78 -19.80
CA HIS A 389 -8.78 1.40 -18.96
C HIS A 389 -7.80 2.19 -19.85
N PRO A 390 -8.21 3.38 -20.36
CA PRO A 390 -7.36 4.18 -21.24
C PRO A 390 -6.11 4.66 -20.51
N LEU A 391 -4.97 4.75 -21.20
CA LEU A 391 -3.73 5.26 -20.67
C LEU A 391 -3.61 6.75 -20.96
N TYR A 392 -3.79 7.56 -19.93
CA TYR A 392 -3.70 9.03 -20.00
C TYR A 392 -3.13 9.62 -18.70
N GLU A 393 -2.83 10.89 -18.75
CA GLU A 393 -2.46 11.67 -17.57
C GLU A 393 -3.15 13.04 -17.63
N VAL A 394 -3.41 13.59 -16.45
CA VAL A 394 -3.83 14.99 -16.27
C VAL A 394 -2.72 15.69 -15.48
N GLU A 395 -2.05 16.62 -16.12
CA GLU A 395 -0.92 17.35 -15.59
C GLU A 395 -1.29 18.83 -15.47
N ARG A 396 -1.45 19.33 -14.23
CA ARG A 396 -1.93 20.70 -13.96
C ARG A 396 -3.22 21.06 -14.72
N GLY A 397 -4.18 20.13 -14.73
CA GLY A 397 -5.46 20.29 -15.42
C GLY A 397 -5.43 19.95 -16.93
N ILE A 398 -4.26 19.77 -17.53
CA ILE A 398 -4.14 19.46 -18.96
C ILE A 398 -4.14 17.94 -19.16
N THR A 399 -5.13 17.44 -19.89
CA THR A 399 -5.26 16.03 -20.24
C THR A 399 -4.35 15.65 -21.41
N THR A 400 -3.61 14.56 -21.30
CA THR A 400 -2.80 13.98 -22.38
C THR A 400 -3.06 12.48 -22.51
N ILE A 401 -3.48 12.00 -23.67
CA ILE A 401 -3.64 10.57 -23.97
C ILE A 401 -2.27 10.01 -24.38
N ASN A 402 -1.72 9.11 -23.53
CA ASN A 402 -0.38 8.54 -23.77
C ASN A 402 -0.40 7.34 -24.72
N TYR A 403 -1.55 6.66 -24.82
CA TYR A 403 -1.76 5.57 -25.77
C TYR A 403 -3.14 5.70 -26.40
N ASN A 404 -3.17 5.94 -27.70
CA ASN A 404 -4.41 5.99 -28.47
C ASN A 404 -4.50 4.74 -29.38
N PRO A 405 -5.37 3.76 -29.05
CA PRO A 405 -5.50 2.53 -29.81
C PRO A 405 -6.17 2.75 -31.19
N GLU A 406 -6.96 3.82 -31.36
CA GLU A 406 -7.57 4.17 -32.66
C GLU A 406 -6.51 4.60 -33.68
N LEU A 407 -5.60 5.50 -33.27
CA LEU A 407 -4.51 5.97 -34.13
C LEU A 407 -3.52 4.86 -34.52
N LYS A 408 -3.47 3.78 -33.72
CA LYS A 408 -2.61 2.62 -33.99
C LYS A 408 -3.32 1.50 -34.73
N ASN A 409 -4.60 1.65 -35.01
CA ASN A 409 -5.46 0.57 -35.53
C ASN A 409 -5.48 -0.69 -34.63
N GLU A 410 -5.43 -0.49 -33.31
CA GLU A 410 -5.39 -1.56 -32.30
C GLU A 410 -6.63 -1.55 -31.39
N LYS A 411 -7.60 -0.63 -31.61
CA LYS A 411 -8.83 -0.59 -30.82
C LYS A 411 -9.65 -1.86 -31.03
N ILE A 412 -10.07 -2.48 -29.94
CA ILE A 412 -10.92 -3.68 -29.92
C ILE A 412 -12.25 -3.39 -29.23
N PRO A 413 -13.31 -4.13 -29.52
CA PRO A 413 -14.57 -4.07 -28.77
C PRO A 413 -14.35 -4.44 -27.29
N VAL A 414 -15.16 -3.87 -26.38
CA VAL A 414 -15.10 -4.26 -24.96
C VAL A 414 -15.42 -5.74 -24.75
N ALA A 415 -16.20 -6.34 -25.65
CA ALA A 415 -16.49 -7.78 -25.66
C ALA A 415 -15.24 -8.65 -25.61
N ASP A 416 -14.15 -8.25 -26.30
CA ASP A 416 -12.89 -9.01 -26.32
C ASP A 416 -12.16 -8.97 -24.97
N PHE A 417 -12.28 -7.86 -24.22
CA PHE A 417 -11.78 -7.76 -22.86
C PHE A 417 -12.66 -8.56 -21.89
N LEU A 418 -13.97 -8.38 -21.94
CA LEU A 418 -14.91 -9.06 -21.06
C LEU A 418 -14.94 -10.58 -21.29
N GLY A 419 -14.81 -11.03 -22.53
CA GLY A 419 -14.73 -12.44 -22.91
C GLY A 419 -13.47 -13.14 -22.43
N ALA A 420 -12.40 -12.40 -22.12
CA ALA A 420 -11.18 -12.94 -21.55
C ALA A 420 -11.30 -13.29 -20.05
N MET A 421 -12.38 -12.88 -19.37
CA MET A 421 -12.59 -13.08 -17.96
C MET A 421 -13.79 -13.98 -17.67
N GLY A 422 -13.61 -15.01 -16.84
CA GLY A 422 -14.69 -15.92 -16.44
C GLY A 422 -15.87 -15.23 -15.76
N ARG A 423 -15.59 -14.15 -14.97
CA ARG A 423 -16.64 -13.36 -14.28
C ARG A 423 -17.56 -12.56 -15.21
N THR A 424 -17.16 -12.33 -16.46
CA THR A 424 -17.90 -11.52 -17.43
C THR A 424 -18.18 -12.24 -18.75
N LYS A 425 -17.61 -13.43 -18.95
CA LYS A 425 -17.75 -14.19 -20.19
C LYS A 425 -19.21 -14.47 -20.59
N HIS A 426 -20.11 -14.62 -19.60
CA HIS A 426 -21.54 -14.83 -19.86
C HIS A 426 -22.19 -13.65 -20.59
N LEU A 427 -21.64 -12.43 -20.50
CA LEU A 427 -22.14 -11.25 -21.21
C LEU A 427 -22.05 -11.36 -22.75
N LEU A 428 -21.29 -12.34 -23.24
CA LEU A 428 -21.22 -12.65 -24.66
C LEU A 428 -22.44 -13.49 -25.17
N ASN A 429 -23.28 -14.00 -24.26
CA ASN A 429 -24.48 -14.72 -24.63
C ASN A 429 -25.57 -13.72 -25.06
N PRO A 430 -26.41 -14.10 -26.04
CA PRO A 430 -27.46 -13.23 -26.61
C PRO A 430 -28.41 -12.62 -25.57
N GLU A 431 -28.68 -13.32 -24.47
CA GLU A 431 -29.57 -12.88 -23.39
C GLU A 431 -29.03 -11.66 -22.62
N PHE A 432 -27.73 -11.39 -22.69
CA PHE A 432 -27.06 -10.24 -22.02
C PHE A 432 -26.65 -9.15 -23.03
N SER A 433 -27.09 -9.22 -24.29
CA SER A 433 -26.68 -8.28 -25.34
C SER A 433 -26.97 -6.81 -25.02
N GLU A 434 -28.05 -6.53 -24.30
CA GLU A 434 -28.40 -5.16 -23.87
C GLU A 434 -27.35 -4.60 -22.87
N ILE A 435 -26.94 -5.42 -21.89
CA ILE A 435 -25.91 -5.03 -20.89
C ILE A 435 -24.58 -4.80 -21.59
N LEU A 436 -24.18 -5.68 -22.48
CA LEU A 436 -22.94 -5.54 -23.26
C LEU A 436 -22.98 -4.28 -24.14
N SER A 437 -24.10 -3.98 -24.77
CA SER A 437 -24.31 -2.78 -25.59
C SER A 437 -24.25 -1.52 -24.74
N GLU A 438 -24.89 -1.51 -23.58
CA GLU A 438 -24.83 -0.39 -22.62
C GLU A 438 -23.39 -0.12 -22.19
N MET A 439 -22.64 -1.17 -21.87
CA MET A 439 -21.25 -1.06 -21.47
C MET A 439 -20.37 -0.49 -22.59
N GLN A 440 -20.52 -0.99 -23.81
CA GLN A 440 -19.79 -0.48 -24.97
C GLN A 440 -20.09 1.01 -25.20
N LYS A 441 -21.36 1.40 -25.20
CA LYS A 441 -21.78 2.80 -25.35
C LYS A 441 -21.17 3.71 -24.26
N ASN A 442 -21.15 3.24 -23.01
CA ASN A 442 -20.58 4.01 -21.91
C ASN A 442 -19.07 4.19 -22.07
N ILE A 443 -18.35 3.14 -22.46
CA ILE A 443 -16.91 3.20 -22.72
C ILE A 443 -16.60 4.15 -23.88
N ASP A 444 -17.32 4.02 -24.99
CA ASP A 444 -17.14 4.89 -26.15
C ASP A 444 -17.43 6.36 -25.78
N LEU A 445 -18.49 6.63 -25.03
CA LEU A 445 -18.79 7.98 -24.55
C LEU A 445 -17.68 8.55 -23.65
N LYS A 446 -17.14 7.73 -22.73
CA LYS A 446 -16.01 8.14 -21.86
C LYS A 446 -14.75 8.40 -22.68
N TRP A 447 -14.50 7.58 -23.68
CA TRP A 447 -13.36 7.74 -24.59
C TRP A 447 -13.47 9.04 -25.42
N GLU A 448 -14.64 9.32 -25.99
CA GLU A 448 -14.88 10.59 -26.71
C GLU A 448 -14.71 11.82 -25.81
N LYS A 449 -15.25 11.77 -24.58
CA LYS A 449 -15.04 12.85 -23.59
C LYS A 449 -13.55 13.03 -23.26
N LEU A 450 -12.80 11.94 -23.13
CA LEU A 450 -11.37 12.01 -22.84
C LEU A 450 -10.60 12.63 -24.02
N LYS A 451 -10.94 12.28 -25.27
CA LYS A 451 -10.37 12.91 -26.47
C LYS A 451 -10.67 14.41 -26.52
N ALA A 452 -11.92 14.79 -26.26
CA ALA A 452 -12.30 16.19 -26.22
C ALA A 452 -11.54 16.99 -25.17
N LYS A 453 -11.35 16.43 -23.95
CA LYS A 453 -10.51 17.05 -22.92
C LYS A 453 -9.03 17.14 -23.33
N ALA A 454 -8.51 16.18 -24.08
CA ALA A 454 -7.13 16.22 -24.56
C ALA A 454 -6.90 17.23 -25.69
N GLU A 455 -7.93 17.52 -26.50
CA GLU A 455 -7.91 18.47 -27.58
C GLU A 455 -8.19 19.92 -27.11
N ASN A 456 -8.94 20.06 -26.02
CA ASN A 456 -9.35 21.35 -25.49
C ASN A 456 -8.98 21.50 -24.00
N SER A 457 -7.92 22.26 -23.74
CA SER A 457 -7.41 22.51 -22.39
C SER A 457 -8.36 23.31 -21.47
N ILE A 458 -9.49 23.78 -21.98
CA ILE A 458 -10.51 24.51 -21.21
C ILE A 458 -11.58 23.55 -20.64
N LEU A 459 -11.68 22.32 -21.16
CA LEU A 459 -12.59 21.27 -20.70
C LEU A 459 -11.90 20.35 -19.69
#